data_32a0176c82105d3e76b5209162324dd2
#
_entry.id   32a0176c82105d3e76b5209162324dd2
#
_cell.length_a   1.000
_cell.length_b   1.000
_cell.length_c   1.000
_cell.angle_alpha   90.00
_cell.angle_beta   90.00
_cell.angle_gamma   90.00
#
_symmetry.space_group_name_H-M   'P 1'
#
loop_
_entity.id
_entity.type
_entity.pdbx_description
1 polymer ?
#
loop_
_entity_poly.entity_id
_entity_poly.type
_entity_poly.pdbx_seq_one_letter_code
_entity_poly.pdbx_strand_id
1 'polypeptide(L)'
;MAKAVNAHVKNALLEEGVIRETSHEVTRLKSIRLSETQKRFADNFIEADFVRFNRTYKNLGIRAGETLKIKKVRKDGVVELENNQSIVEFKPNADALGKGAVEAFTSHTLQLNEGDKIRWTKPDHSNGIKNMDQGTVAAIREDAITFKMSDGRIIEYQKTVSQLHYLGHAWAQTGHAYQGQTIDHIIAAMPSLSGLTDQKSFYVDISRARQEVTFLTDNVDRLRETLKQQTGEERSTLDLFRERQQTIRPSRAIEHSLKQSLEKPIKRSVGLSL
;
A
#
# COMPACT_ATOMS: atom_id res chain seq x y z
N MET A 1 5.44 9.93 -0.05
CA MET A 1 4.81 11.27 -0.18
C MET A 1 3.73 11.50 0.87
N ALA A 2 2.55 10.85 0.87
CA ALA A 2 1.46 11.14 1.83
C ALA A 2 1.87 11.12 3.33
N LYS A 3 2.80 10.23 3.75
CA LYS A 3 3.31 10.20 5.14
C LYS A 3 4.07 11.49 5.50
N ALA A 4 4.91 11.99 4.61
CA ALA A 4 5.67 13.23 4.84
C ALA A 4 4.72 14.44 4.87
N VAL A 5 3.78 14.51 3.93
CA VAL A 5 2.77 15.60 3.92
C VAL A 5 1.92 15.57 5.20
N ASN A 6 1.46 14.41 5.66
CA ASN A 6 0.73 14.30 6.93
C ASN A 6 1.55 14.83 8.12
N ALA A 7 2.85 14.53 8.18
CA ALA A 7 3.72 15.03 9.25
C ALA A 7 3.87 16.56 9.20
N HIS A 8 4.11 17.12 8.01
CA HIS A 8 4.24 18.58 7.87
C HIS A 8 2.94 19.32 8.19
N VAL A 9 1.80 18.85 7.67
CA VAL A 9 0.50 19.44 7.96
C VAL A 9 0.19 19.38 9.46
N LYS A 10 0.44 18.23 10.10
CA LYS A 10 0.25 18.08 11.54
C LYS A 10 1.09 19.07 12.33
N ASN A 11 2.39 19.21 12.02
CA ASN A 11 3.29 20.13 12.71
C ASN A 11 2.82 21.58 12.56
N ALA A 12 2.46 22.00 11.35
CA ALA A 12 1.93 23.35 11.13
C ALA A 12 0.65 23.62 11.95
N LEU A 13 -0.27 22.64 11.99
CA LEU A 13 -1.51 22.77 12.77
C LEU A 13 -1.28 22.77 14.30
N LEU A 14 -0.22 22.11 14.78
CA LEU A 14 0.22 22.21 16.18
C LEU A 14 0.78 23.61 16.47
N GLU A 15 1.64 24.13 15.60
CA GLU A 15 2.22 25.48 15.74
C GLU A 15 1.16 26.58 15.71
N GLU A 16 0.11 26.40 14.89
CA GLU A 16 -1.04 27.30 14.80
C GLU A 16 -2.07 27.11 15.95
N GLY A 17 -1.88 26.12 16.81
CA GLY A 17 -2.79 25.81 17.93
C GLY A 17 -4.15 25.22 17.50
N VAL A 18 -4.29 24.78 16.24
CA VAL A 18 -5.50 24.10 15.74
C VAL A 18 -5.62 22.70 16.31
N ILE A 19 -4.49 22.03 16.51
CA ILE A 19 -4.37 20.74 17.19
C ILE A 19 -3.75 20.98 18.56
N ARG A 20 -4.28 20.34 19.59
CA ARG A 20 -3.77 20.47 20.96
C ARG A 20 -2.50 19.66 21.18
N GLU A 21 -1.65 20.09 22.09
CA GLU A 21 -0.42 19.37 22.47
C GLU A 21 -0.69 18.06 23.21
N THR A 22 -1.89 17.89 23.80
CA THR A 22 -2.29 16.63 24.45
C THR A 22 -2.12 15.47 23.48
N SER A 23 -1.21 14.56 23.78
CA SER A 23 -0.87 13.47 22.85
C SER A 23 -0.88 12.09 23.50
N HIS A 24 -1.09 11.06 22.67
CA HIS A 24 -0.95 9.66 23.02
C HIS A 24 -0.28 8.88 21.88
N GLU A 25 0.69 8.06 22.23
CA GLU A 25 1.36 7.19 21.24
C GLU A 25 0.62 5.87 21.07
N VAL A 26 0.35 5.52 19.83
CA VAL A 26 -0.27 4.25 19.46
C VAL A 26 0.67 3.49 18.54
N THR A 27 0.85 2.20 18.81
CA THR A 27 1.55 1.30 17.88
C THR A 27 0.66 1.03 16.66
N ARG A 28 1.04 1.57 15.51
CA ARG A 28 0.37 1.32 14.25
C ARG A 28 0.97 0.12 13.54
N LEU A 29 0.13 -0.79 13.06
CA LEU A 29 0.53 -1.95 12.26
C LEU A 29 0.35 -1.68 10.77
N LYS A 30 1.39 -1.98 9.98
CA LYS A 30 1.39 -1.90 8.52
C LYS A 30 1.71 -3.26 7.93
N SER A 31 0.79 -3.84 7.15
CA SER A 31 1.01 -5.13 6.49
C SER A 31 2.18 -5.06 5.50
N ILE A 32 3.08 -6.04 5.55
CA ILE A 32 4.18 -6.23 4.58
C ILE A 32 3.73 -6.98 3.32
N ARG A 33 2.45 -7.36 3.24
CA ARG A 33 1.79 -7.96 2.06
C ARG A 33 2.52 -9.19 1.50
N LEU A 34 2.91 -10.13 2.34
CA LEU A 34 3.47 -11.40 1.90
C LEU A 34 2.45 -12.18 1.06
N SER A 35 2.89 -12.75 -0.06
CA SER A 35 2.11 -13.72 -0.83
C SER A 35 1.90 -15.01 -0.03
N GLU A 36 0.92 -15.84 -0.39
CA GLU A 36 0.65 -17.10 0.31
C GLU A 36 1.85 -18.06 0.25
N THR A 37 2.65 -18.00 -0.80
CA THR A 37 3.89 -18.77 -0.91
C THR A 37 4.96 -18.23 0.03
N GLN A 38 5.15 -16.90 0.08
CA GLN A 38 6.13 -16.27 0.97
C GLN A 38 5.84 -16.52 2.44
N LYS A 39 4.56 -16.55 2.84
CA LYS A 39 4.13 -16.84 4.23
C LYS A 39 4.55 -18.21 4.75
N ARG A 40 4.98 -19.12 3.90
CA ARG A 40 5.45 -20.46 4.29
C ARG A 40 6.92 -20.50 4.73
N PHE A 41 7.65 -19.43 4.52
CA PHE A 41 9.09 -19.37 4.84
C PHE A 41 9.33 -18.37 5.97
N ALA A 42 9.97 -18.83 7.05
CA ALA A 42 10.27 -18.03 8.23
C ALA A 42 11.09 -16.77 7.91
N ASP A 43 12.02 -16.88 6.96
CA ASP A 43 12.90 -15.76 6.56
C ASP A 43 12.14 -14.53 6.08
N ASN A 44 10.94 -14.71 5.53
CA ASN A 44 10.09 -13.59 5.10
C ASN A 44 9.44 -12.82 6.26
N PHE A 45 9.57 -13.33 7.50
CA PHE A 45 9.10 -12.64 8.71
C PHE A 45 10.21 -11.86 9.42
N ILE A 46 11.46 -11.87 8.92
CA ILE A 46 12.60 -11.16 9.53
C ILE A 46 12.34 -9.65 9.65
N GLU A 47 11.69 -9.06 8.66
CA GLU A 47 11.34 -7.63 8.66
C GLU A 47 10.02 -7.32 9.37
N ALA A 48 9.31 -8.33 9.85
CA ALA A 48 8.04 -8.15 10.55
C ALA A 48 8.25 -8.06 12.06
N ASP A 49 7.47 -7.20 12.70
CA ASP A 49 7.41 -7.06 14.16
C ASP A 49 6.28 -7.88 14.77
N PHE A 50 5.21 -8.11 13.99
CA PHE A 50 4.00 -8.78 14.47
C PHE A 50 3.44 -9.76 13.43
N VAL A 51 2.81 -10.84 13.93
CA VAL A 51 2.00 -11.77 13.13
C VAL A 51 0.59 -11.79 13.68
N ARG A 52 -0.39 -11.63 12.80
CA ARG A 52 -1.81 -11.79 13.10
C ARG A 52 -2.29 -13.12 12.56
N PHE A 53 -3.06 -13.82 13.39
CA PHE A 53 -3.67 -15.09 13.07
C PHE A 53 -5.16 -14.88 12.75
N ASN A 54 -5.58 -15.13 11.51
CA ASN A 54 -6.96 -14.96 11.09
C ASN A 54 -7.81 -16.21 11.34
N ARG A 55 -7.20 -17.28 11.88
CA ARG A 55 -7.83 -18.54 12.28
C ARG A 55 -7.37 -18.95 13.67
N THR A 56 -8.14 -19.84 14.32
CA THR A 56 -7.76 -20.43 15.60
C THR A 56 -6.77 -21.57 15.39
N TYR A 57 -5.66 -21.54 16.10
CA TYR A 57 -4.60 -22.56 16.12
C TYR A 57 -4.55 -23.20 17.51
N LYS A 58 -5.36 -24.25 17.70
CA LYS A 58 -5.50 -24.92 19.00
C LYS A 58 -4.18 -25.49 19.52
N ASN A 59 -3.35 -26.03 18.62
CA ASN A 59 -2.01 -26.55 18.93
C ASN A 59 -1.03 -25.49 19.42
N LEU A 60 -1.23 -24.22 19.07
CA LEU A 60 -0.41 -23.08 19.50
C LEU A 60 -1.07 -22.26 20.62
N GLY A 61 -2.30 -22.58 21.01
CA GLY A 61 -3.07 -21.80 21.98
C GLY A 61 -3.49 -20.41 21.46
N ILE A 62 -3.54 -20.20 20.14
CA ILE A 62 -3.82 -18.91 19.52
C ILE A 62 -5.26 -18.88 18.97
N ARG A 63 -5.99 -17.81 19.26
CA ARG A 63 -7.36 -17.58 18.76
C ARG A 63 -7.36 -16.77 17.46
N ALA A 64 -8.41 -16.93 16.67
CA ALA A 64 -8.63 -16.11 15.49
C ALA A 64 -8.71 -14.62 15.87
N GLY A 65 -8.01 -13.79 15.12
CA GLY A 65 -7.92 -12.34 15.35
C GLY A 65 -6.76 -11.90 16.24
N GLU A 66 -6.10 -12.81 16.95
CA GLU A 66 -4.96 -12.47 17.79
C GLU A 66 -3.76 -12.00 16.96
N THR A 67 -3.06 -10.98 17.48
CA THR A 67 -1.85 -10.43 16.90
C THR A 67 -0.73 -10.54 17.93
N LEU A 68 0.30 -11.30 17.60
CA LEU A 68 1.43 -11.59 18.49
C LEU A 68 2.70 -10.91 17.98
N LYS A 69 3.53 -10.45 18.90
CA LYS A 69 4.81 -9.83 18.59
C LYS A 69 5.83 -10.90 18.24
N ILE A 70 6.63 -10.66 17.20
CA ILE A 70 7.77 -11.49 16.86
C ILE A 70 8.90 -11.18 17.81
N LYS A 71 9.39 -12.19 18.52
CA LYS A 71 10.59 -12.09 19.35
C LYS A 71 11.84 -12.36 18.54
N LYS A 72 11.80 -13.42 17.72
CA LYS A 72 12.94 -13.87 16.93
C LYS A 72 12.51 -14.77 15.78
N VAL A 73 13.21 -14.66 14.65
CA VAL A 73 13.17 -15.63 13.56
C VAL A 73 14.41 -16.50 13.63
N ARG A 74 14.24 -17.81 13.74
CA ARG A 74 15.31 -18.77 13.90
C ARG A 74 15.74 -19.35 12.54
N LYS A 75 17.00 -19.75 12.44
CA LYS A 75 17.57 -20.35 11.22
C LYS A 75 16.98 -21.72 10.86
N ASP A 76 16.38 -22.40 11.83
CA ASP A 76 15.68 -23.69 11.63
C ASP A 76 14.26 -23.54 11.08
N GLY A 77 13.85 -22.32 10.69
CA GLY A 77 12.54 -22.05 10.09
C GLY A 77 11.42 -21.83 11.09
N VAL A 78 11.75 -21.56 12.36
CA VAL A 78 10.79 -21.25 13.42
C VAL A 78 10.72 -19.74 13.70
N VAL A 79 9.53 -19.20 13.89
CA VAL A 79 9.27 -17.84 14.36
C VAL A 79 8.80 -17.91 15.81
N GLU A 80 9.58 -17.35 16.72
CA GLU A 80 9.23 -17.23 18.14
C GLU A 80 8.33 -16.01 18.35
N LEU A 81 7.16 -16.24 18.91
CA LEU A 81 6.15 -15.21 19.17
C LEU A 81 5.92 -15.03 20.67
N GLU A 82 5.74 -13.79 21.10
CA GLU A 82 5.38 -13.45 22.49
C GLU A 82 3.86 -13.55 22.66
N ASN A 83 3.41 -14.41 23.59
CA ASN A 83 2.03 -14.55 24.01
C ASN A 83 1.93 -14.50 25.54
N ASN A 84 1.51 -13.37 26.11
CA ASN A 84 1.23 -13.18 27.54
C ASN A 84 2.24 -13.86 28.48
N GLN A 85 3.54 -13.52 28.38
CA GLN A 85 4.67 -14.07 29.14
C GLN A 85 5.15 -15.47 28.72
N SER A 86 4.54 -16.11 27.74
CA SER A 86 5.01 -17.34 27.13
C SER A 86 5.54 -17.11 25.72
N ILE A 87 6.40 -18.01 25.24
CA ILE A 87 6.87 -18.03 23.87
C ILE A 87 6.15 -19.14 23.14
N VAL A 88 5.58 -18.78 21.99
CA VAL A 88 4.94 -19.74 21.08
C VAL A 88 5.85 -19.92 19.86
N GLU A 89 6.17 -21.17 19.54
CA GLU A 89 6.91 -21.53 18.33
C GLU A 89 5.94 -21.70 17.15
N PHE A 90 5.97 -20.74 16.25
CA PHE A 90 5.21 -20.76 15.00
C PHE A 90 6.10 -21.29 13.87
N LYS A 91 5.64 -22.33 13.18
CA LYS A 91 6.32 -22.95 12.03
C LYS A 91 5.57 -22.62 10.75
N PRO A 92 5.97 -21.58 10.01
CA PRO A 92 5.22 -21.09 8.85
C PRO A 92 4.92 -22.13 7.78
N ASN A 93 5.86 -23.04 7.52
CA ASN A 93 5.70 -24.13 6.54
C ASN A 93 4.61 -25.14 6.91
N ALA A 94 4.34 -25.33 8.19
CA ALA A 94 3.34 -26.25 8.72
C ALA A 94 2.05 -25.52 9.14
N ASP A 95 2.19 -24.35 9.78
CA ASP A 95 1.09 -23.64 10.44
C ASP A 95 0.42 -22.57 9.56
N ALA A 96 1.16 -21.93 8.62
CA ALA A 96 0.61 -20.90 7.73
C ALA A 96 -0.14 -21.48 6.53
N LEU A 97 -0.88 -22.57 6.73
CA LEU A 97 -1.60 -23.26 5.66
C LEU A 97 -2.96 -22.61 5.36
N GLY A 98 -3.21 -22.34 4.10
CA GLY A 98 -4.48 -21.80 3.58
C GLY A 98 -4.48 -20.30 3.39
N LYS A 99 -5.28 -19.87 2.41
CA LYS A 99 -5.38 -18.46 1.99
C LYS A 99 -5.79 -17.55 3.14
N GLY A 100 -5.00 -16.53 3.40
CA GLY A 100 -5.27 -15.53 4.42
C GLY A 100 -5.13 -16.02 5.86
N ALA A 101 -4.51 -17.19 6.12
CA ALA A 101 -4.39 -17.76 7.46
C ALA A 101 -3.63 -16.86 8.44
N VAL A 102 -2.54 -16.24 7.98
CA VAL A 102 -1.73 -15.29 8.76
C VAL A 102 -1.43 -14.03 7.95
N GLU A 103 -1.14 -12.95 8.66
CA GLU A 103 -0.66 -11.68 8.11
C GLU A 103 0.52 -11.18 8.94
N ALA A 104 1.55 -10.67 8.27
CA ALA A 104 2.74 -10.11 8.90
C ALA A 104 2.73 -8.58 8.80
N PHE A 105 3.22 -7.91 9.85
CA PHE A 105 3.18 -6.46 9.98
C PHE A 105 4.49 -5.91 10.50
N THR A 106 4.89 -4.76 9.97
CA THR A 106 5.83 -3.85 10.64
C THR A 106 5.06 -2.93 11.58
N SER A 107 5.69 -2.49 12.66
CA SER A 107 5.14 -1.53 13.60
C SER A 107 5.71 -0.14 13.36
N HIS A 108 4.90 0.87 13.64
CA HIS A 108 5.30 2.27 13.62
C HIS A 108 4.59 3.01 14.75
N THR A 109 5.28 3.91 15.42
CA THR A 109 4.62 4.82 16.35
C THR A 109 3.77 5.83 15.59
N LEU A 110 2.52 5.96 16.00
CA LEU A 110 1.59 6.99 15.56
C LEU A 110 1.26 7.86 16.77
N GLN A 111 1.69 9.12 16.75
CA GLN A 111 1.32 10.08 17.77
C GLN A 111 -0.02 10.71 17.42
N LEU A 112 -1.01 10.51 18.28
CA LEU A 112 -2.34 11.11 18.19
C LEU A 112 -2.42 12.32 19.11
N ASN A 113 -2.98 13.42 18.61
CA ASN A 113 -3.28 14.63 19.38
C ASN A 113 -4.78 14.92 19.29
N GLU A 114 -5.33 15.61 20.29
CA GLU A 114 -6.71 16.12 20.21
C GLU A 114 -6.82 17.12 19.03
N GLY A 115 -7.80 16.90 18.17
CA GLY A 115 -7.97 17.62 16.92
C GLY A 115 -7.42 16.90 15.68
N ASP A 116 -6.59 15.85 15.84
CA ASP A 116 -6.05 15.10 14.70
C ASP A 116 -7.17 14.49 13.84
N LYS A 117 -7.08 14.68 12.53
CA LYS A 117 -7.86 13.91 11.56
C LYS A 117 -7.26 12.54 11.36
N ILE A 118 -8.07 11.52 11.57
CA ILE A 118 -7.65 10.11 11.46
C ILE A 118 -8.57 9.32 10.52
N ARG A 119 -8.07 8.18 10.07
CA ARG A 119 -8.83 7.18 9.32
C ARG A 119 -8.56 5.79 9.82
N TRP A 120 -9.53 4.91 9.71
CA TRP A 120 -9.36 3.49 9.98
C TRP A 120 -8.86 2.77 8.73
N THR A 121 -7.82 1.99 8.87
CA THR A 121 -7.26 1.15 7.78
C THR A 121 -7.78 -0.29 7.84
N LYS A 122 -8.67 -0.57 8.78
CA LYS A 122 -9.36 -1.84 8.97
C LYS A 122 -10.78 -1.59 9.52
N PRO A 123 -11.79 -2.34 9.05
CA PRO A 123 -13.15 -2.20 9.57
C PRO A 123 -13.24 -2.66 11.03
N ASP A 124 -14.14 -2.03 11.78
CA ASP A 124 -14.62 -2.47 13.10
C ASP A 124 -16.14 -2.63 13.03
N HIS A 125 -16.56 -3.87 12.84
CA HIS A 125 -17.99 -4.18 12.68
C HIS A 125 -18.79 -3.94 13.95
N SER A 126 -18.18 -4.07 15.14
CA SER A 126 -18.84 -3.85 16.43
C SER A 126 -19.25 -2.39 16.63
N ASN A 127 -18.45 -1.46 16.12
CA ASN A 127 -18.71 -0.02 16.15
C ASN A 127 -19.24 0.53 14.81
N GLY A 128 -19.57 -0.34 13.86
CA GLY A 128 -20.08 0.05 12.55
C GLY A 128 -19.08 0.88 11.72
N ILE A 129 -17.78 0.70 11.93
CA ILE A 129 -16.72 1.39 11.19
C ILE A 129 -16.34 0.56 9.97
N LYS A 130 -16.29 1.21 8.82
CA LYS A 130 -15.80 0.65 7.56
C LYS A 130 -14.32 0.96 7.35
N ASN A 131 -13.68 0.22 6.45
CA ASN A 131 -12.35 0.56 6.00
C ASN A 131 -12.36 1.95 5.33
N MET A 132 -11.39 2.79 5.69
CA MET A 132 -11.22 4.19 5.24
C MET A 132 -12.20 5.20 5.85
N ASP A 133 -13.11 4.80 6.75
CA ASP A 133 -13.88 5.76 7.53
C ASP A 133 -12.97 6.74 8.25
N GLN A 134 -13.42 7.97 8.36
CA GLN A 134 -12.66 9.08 8.93
C GLN A 134 -13.34 9.65 10.17
N GLY A 135 -12.53 10.24 11.01
CA GLY A 135 -12.96 10.95 12.21
C GLY A 135 -11.90 11.90 12.70
N THR A 136 -12.22 12.58 13.79
CA THR A 136 -11.30 13.48 14.50
C THR A 136 -11.12 12.98 15.92
N VAL A 137 -9.92 13.05 16.46
CA VAL A 137 -9.64 12.78 17.86
C VAL A 137 -10.30 13.88 18.68
N ALA A 138 -11.40 13.56 19.36
CA ALA A 138 -12.18 14.54 20.14
C ALA A 138 -11.60 14.75 21.54
N ALA A 139 -11.13 13.68 22.19
CA ALA A 139 -10.50 13.77 23.51
C ALA A 139 -9.55 12.59 23.74
N ILE A 140 -8.48 12.84 24.50
CA ILE A 140 -7.54 11.83 24.99
C ILE A 140 -7.58 11.86 26.52
N ARG A 141 -8.16 10.83 27.13
CA ARG A 141 -8.24 10.64 28.59
C ARG A 141 -7.16 9.69 29.07
N GLU A 142 -7.11 9.42 30.34
CA GLU A 142 -6.09 8.53 30.94
C GLU A 142 -6.13 7.12 30.34
N ASP A 143 -7.30 6.52 30.21
CA ASP A 143 -7.51 5.12 29.79
C ASP A 143 -8.20 4.98 28.43
N ALA A 144 -8.77 6.05 27.87
CA ALA A 144 -9.59 6.02 26.66
C ALA A 144 -9.29 7.15 25.69
N ILE A 145 -9.62 6.92 24.41
CA ILE A 145 -9.58 7.92 23.35
C ILE A 145 -10.96 8.01 22.72
N THR A 146 -11.50 9.21 22.64
CA THR A 146 -12.80 9.52 22.05
C THR A 146 -12.59 10.05 20.64
N PHE A 147 -13.33 9.51 19.68
CA PHE A 147 -13.32 9.92 18.28
C PHE A 147 -14.70 10.44 17.87
N LYS A 148 -14.71 11.58 17.18
CA LYS A 148 -15.91 12.09 16.48
C LYS A 148 -15.80 11.70 15.02
N MET A 149 -16.69 10.84 14.57
CA MET A 149 -16.74 10.36 13.19
C MET A 149 -17.24 11.44 12.24
N SER A 150 -16.92 11.32 10.94
CA SER A 150 -17.41 12.24 9.90
C SER A 150 -18.92 12.24 9.75
N ASP A 151 -19.63 11.17 10.14
CA ASP A 151 -21.10 11.08 10.17
C ASP A 151 -21.72 11.62 11.46
N GLY A 152 -20.91 12.21 12.35
CA GLY A 152 -21.33 12.80 13.62
C GLY A 152 -21.39 11.86 14.81
N ARG A 153 -21.26 10.54 14.61
CA ARG A 153 -21.20 9.57 15.73
C ARG A 153 -19.97 9.83 16.61
N ILE A 154 -20.11 9.51 17.90
CA ILE A 154 -19.01 9.54 18.85
C ILE A 154 -18.69 8.09 19.25
N ILE A 155 -17.44 7.71 19.17
CA ILE A 155 -16.94 6.38 19.51
C ILE A 155 -15.79 6.52 20.49
N GLU A 156 -15.79 5.69 21.53
CA GLU A 156 -14.73 5.66 22.52
C GLU A 156 -14.04 4.29 22.50
N TYR A 157 -12.71 4.31 22.50
CA TYR A 157 -11.88 3.12 22.61
C TYR A 157 -10.99 3.19 23.83
N GLN A 158 -10.94 2.11 24.60
CA GLN A 158 -9.90 1.93 25.61
C GLN A 158 -8.53 1.89 24.92
N LYS A 159 -7.50 2.49 25.51
CA LYS A 159 -6.15 2.57 24.93
C LYS A 159 -5.50 1.21 24.66
N THR A 160 -5.98 0.16 25.30
CA THR A 160 -5.52 -1.23 25.15
C THR A 160 -6.15 -1.96 23.96
N VAL A 161 -7.15 -1.39 23.30
CA VAL A 161 -7.90 -2.06 22.22
C VAL A 161 -7.04 -2.15 20.96
N SER A 162 -6.94 -3.35 20.41
CA SER A 162 -6.15 -3.63 19.19
C SER A 162 -6.62 -2.88 17.95
N GLN A 163 -7.85 -2.36 17.92
CA GLN A 163 -8.36 -1.57 16.81
C GLN A 163 -7.58 -0.27 16.60
N LEU A 164 -7.00 0.30 17.65
CA LEU A 164 -6.13 1.49 17.57
C LEU A 164 -4.87 1.26 16.72
N HIS A 165 -4.41 0.02 16.59
CA HIS A 165 -3.28 -0.33 15.71
C HIS A 165 -3.55 -0.09 14.23
N TYR A 166 -4.81 0.10 13.85
CA TYR A 166 -5.24 0.27 12.46
C TYR A 166 -5.64 1.73 12.13
N LEU A 167 -5.17 2.67 12.94
CA LEU A 167 -5.35 4.10 12.68
C LEU A 167 -4.26 4.66 11.76
N GLY A 168 -4.56 5.76 11.10
CA GLY A 168 -3.60 6.57 10.37
C GLY A 168 -4.09 8.01 10.27
N HIS A 169 -3.18 8.98 10.16
CA HIS A 169 -3.58 10.36 9.89
C HIS A 169 -4.30 10.48 8.55
N ALA A 170 -5.26 11.38 8.47
CA ALA A 170 -6.10 11.62 7.29
C ALA A 170 -5.97 13.03 6.73
N TRP A 171 -4.95 13.80 7.13
CA TRP A 171 -4.67 15.14 6.59
C TRP A 171 -4.30 15.09 5.10
N ALA A 172 -3.49 14.09 4.70
CA ALA A 172 -3.20 13.81 3.30
C ALA A 172 -3.43 12.34 2.98
N GLN A 173 -4.00 12.08 1.82
CA GLN A 173 -4.37 10.76 1.33
C GLN A 173 -3.88 10.54 -0.10
N THR A 174 -3.87 9.30 -0.56
CA THR A 174 -3.66 8.98 -1.98
C THR A 174 -4.96 9.09 -2.75
N GLY A 175 -4.91 9.39 -4.05
CA GLY A 175 -6.10 9.50 -4.91
C GLY A 175 -7.06 8.32 -4.77
N HIS A 176 -6.56 7.09 -4.64
CA HIS A 176 -7.39 5.90 -4.40
C HIS A 176 -8.12 5.92 -3.04
N ALA A 177 -7.54 6.56 -2.03
CA ALA A 177 -8.10 6.53 -0.68
C ALA A 177 -9.35 7.40 -0.51
N TYR A 178 -9.56 8.42 -1.35
CA TYR A 178 -10.75 9.25 -1.34
C TYR A 178 -11.68 9.01 -2.55
N GLN A 179 -11.47 7.92 -3.26
CA GLN A 179 -12.33 7.54 -4.37
C GLN A 179 -13.78 7.37 -3.90
N GLY A 180 -14.74 8.03 -4.58
CA GLY A 180 -16.13 8.04 -4.19
C GLY A 180 -16.56 9.19 -3.26
N GLN A 181 -15.63 9.99 -2.74
CA GLN A 181 -15.92 11.19 -1.95
C GLN A 181 -15.94 12.44 -2.86
N THR A 182 -16.74 13.43 -2.50
CA THR A 182 -16.75 14.77 -3.11
C THR A 182 -16.29 15.77 -2.05
N ILE A 183 -15.32 16.61 -2.38
CA ILE A 183 -14.64 17.52 -1.46
C ILE A 183 -14.71 18.93 -2.07
N ASP A 184 -14.95 19.97 -1.27
CA ASP A 184 -15.09 21.32 -1.81
C ASP A 184 -13.78 21.83 -2.41
N HIS A 185 -12.65 21.67 -1.70
CA HIS A 185 -11.32 22.11 -2.13
C HIS A 185 -10.32 20.96 -2.06
N ILE A 186 -9.59 20.74 -3.12
CA ILE A 186 -8.54 19.72 -3.20
C ILE A 186 -7.19 20.38 -3.47
N ILE A 187 -6.18 20.00 -2.70
CA ILE A 187 -4.77 20.28 -3.01
C ILE A 187 -4.11 18.97 -3.42
N ALA A 188 -3.82 18.83 -4.71
CA ALA A 188 -3.25 17.62 -5.27
C ALA A 188 -1.75 17.80 -5.55
N ALA A 189 -0.91 16.98 -4.95
CA ALA A 189 0.53 16.93 -5.26
C ALA A 189 0.75 16.00 -6.47
N MET A 190 1.16 16.57 -7.60
CA MET A 190 1.33 15.88 -8.87
C MET A 190 2.73 16.15 -9.45
N PRO A 191 3.77 15.40 -9.00
CA PRO A 191 5.13 15.57 -9.52
C PRO A 191 5.21 15.24 -11.00
N SER A 192 5.90 16.08 -11.77
CA SER A 192 5.92 16.00 -13.24
C SER A 192 6.52 14.71 -13.81
N LEU A 193 7.42 14.04 -13.06
CA LEU A 193 8.10 12.80 -13.48
C LEU A 193 7.66 11.53 -12.70
N SER A 194 6.55 11.58 -11.99
CA SER A 194 6.05 10.40 -11.28
C SER A 194 5.37 9.43 -12.26
N GLY A 195 5.68 8.15 -12.17
CA GLY A 195 4.93 7.10 -12.89
C GLY A 195 3.46 6.95 -12.46
N LEU A 196 3.03 7.70 -11.44
CA LEU A 196 1.64 7.78 -11.00
C LEU A 196 0.93 9.05 -11.53
N THR A 197 1.65 9.88 -12.29
CA THR A 197 1.11 11.11 -12.89
C THR A 197 0.64 10.79 -14.30
N ASP A 198 -0.66 10.69 -14.49
CA ASP A 198 -1.30 10.40 -15.76
C ASP A 198 -2.64 11.16 -15.89
N GLN A 199 -3.24 11.14 -17.09
CA GLN A 199 -4.52 11.80 -17.34
C GLN A 199 -5.65 11.26 -16.45
N LYS A 200 -5.66 9.97 -16.17
CA LYS A 200 -6.71 9.34 -15.35
C LYS A 200 -6.63 9.83 -13.91
N SER A 201 -5.45 9.88 -13.33
CA SER A 201 -5.23 10.42 -11.98
C SER A 201 -5.57 11.90 -11.91
N PHE A 202 -5.14 12.69 -12.91
CA PHE A 202 -5.48 14.11 -13.03
C PHE A 202 -7.00 14.35 -13.12
N TYR A 203 -7.69 13.56 -13.95
CA TYR A 203 -9.14 13.63 -14.07
C TYR A 203 -9.86 13.23 -12.77
N VAL A 204 -9.37 12.19 -12.08
CA VAL A 204 -9.93 11.76 -10.80
C VAL A 204 -9.84 12.89 -9.78
N ASP A 205 -8.71 13.59 -9.67
CA ASP A 205 -8.54 14.70 -8.73
C ASP A 205 -9.49 15.86 -9.05
N ILE A 206 -9.60 16.28 -10.32
CA ILE A 206 -10.54 17.34 -10.74
C ILE A 206 -11.99 16.95 -10.48
N SER A 207 -12.36 15.72 -10.85
CA SER A 207 -13.77 15.27 -10.76
C SER A 207 -14.26 15.11 -9.32
N ARG A 208 -13.37 15.14 -8.33
CA ARG A 208 -13.70 15.04 -6.90
C ARG A 208 -13.88 16.40 -6.23
N ALA A 209 -13.34 17.45 -6.81
CA ALA A 209 -13.53 18.78 -6.27
C ALA A 209 -14.89 19.35 -6.69
N ARG A 210 -15.61 19.93 -5.71
CA ARG A 210 -16.87 20.62 -5.98
C ARG A 210 -16.64 22.07 -6.38
N GLN A 211 -15.62 22.71 -5.82
CA GLN A 211 -15.35 24.14 -6.01
C GLN A 211 -13.98 24.39 -6.65
N GLU A 212 -12.90 23.86 -6.08
CA GLU A 212 -11.55 24.19 -6.50
C GLU A 212 -10.57 23.03 -6.38
N VAL A 213 -9.63 22.94 -7.34
CA VAL A 213 -8.45 22.07 -7.29
C VAL A 213 -7.20 22.90 -7.46
N THR A 214 -6.30 22.81 -6.49
CA THR A 214 -4.96 23.38 -6.59
C THR A 214 -3.95 22.26 -6.85
N PHE A 215 -3.24 22.30 -7.98
CA PHE A 215 -2.17 21.35 -8.28
C PHE A 215 -0.81 21.89 -7.86
N LEU A 216 -0.11 21.12 -7.01
CA LEU A 216 1.28 21.37 -6.64
C LEU A 216 2.18 20.48 -7.48
N THR A 217 3.03 21.09 -8.31
CA THR A 217 3.98 20.40 -9.17
C THR A 217 5.36 21.05 -9.12
N ASP A 218 6.39 20.27 -9.40
CA ASP A 218 7.77 20.72 -9.54
C ASP A 218 8.02 21.48 -10.87
N ASN A 219 7.24 21.16 -11.93
CA ASN A 219 7.37 21.82 -13.24
C ASN A 219 6.07 21.71 -14.04
N VAL A 220 5.42 22.83 -14.29
CA VAL A 220 4.11 22.92 -14.98
C VAL A 220 4.19 22.45 -16.43
N ASP A 221 5.21 22.88 -17.17
CA ASP A 221 5.32 22.55 -18.60
C ASP A 221 5.62 21.07 -18.79
N ARG A 222 6.52 20.52 -17.96
CA ARG A 222 6.79 19.08 -17.96
C ARG A 222 5.57 18.29 -17.52
N LEU A 223 4.79 18.75 -16.55
CA LEU A 223 3.54 18.11 -16.17
C LEU A 223 2.57 18.04 -17.35
N ARG A 224 2.41 19.14 -18.10
CA ARG A 224 1.57 19.18 -19.31
C ARG A 224 2.01 18.16 -20.35
N GLU A 225 3.31 18.04 -20.60
CA GLU A 225 3.84 17.04 -21.54
C GLU A 225 3.64 15.60 -21.03
N THR A 226 3.89 15.37 -19.75
CA THR A 226 3.63 14.05 -19.13
C THR A 226 2.15 13.65 -19.27
N LEU A 227 1.23 14.56 -18.98
CA LEU A 227 -0.20 14.30 -19.12
C LEU A 227 -0.65 14.05 -20.57
N LYS A 228 0.01 14.66 -21.57
CA LYS A 228 -0.26 14.36 -22.98
C LYS A 228 0.18 12.95 -23.37
N GLN A 229 1.28 12.46 -22.79
CA GLN A 229 1.90 11.18 -23.15
C GLN A 229 1.36 10.01 -22.32
N GLN A 230 0.99 10.23 -21.06
CA GLN A 230 0.54 9.19 -20.13
C GLN A 230 -0.98 9.28 -19.91
N THR A 231 -1.72 8.45 -20.63
CA THR A 231 -3.20 8.39 -20.52
C THR A 231 -3.69 7.71 -19.26
N GLY A 232 -2.86 6.87 -18.62
CA GLY A 232 -3.25 6.03 -17.49
C GLY A 232 -4.07 4.79 -17.87
N GLU A 233 -4.14 4.48 -19.18
CA GLU A 233 -4.73 3.23 -19.64
C GLU A 233 -3.79 2.07 -19.29
N GLU A 234 -4.32 1.07 -18.61
CA GLU A 234 -3.61 -0.19 -18.41
C GLU A 234 -3.47 -0.88 -19.78
N ARG A 235 -2.25 -0.89 -20.33
CA ARG A 235 -1.95 -1.65 -21.53
C ARG A 235 -2.20 -3.13 -21.23
N SER A 236 -3.12 -3.73 -21.96
CA SER A 236 -3.37 -5.15 -21.79
C SER A 236 -2.10 -5.94 -22.19
N THR A 237 -1.91 -7.11 -21.59
CA THR A 237 -0.80 -8.01 -21.96
C THR A 237 -0.84 -8.33 -23.47
N LEU A 238 -2.03 -8.32 -24.07
CA LEU A 238 -2.24 -8.51 -25.50
C LEU A 238 -1.72 -7.32 -26.33
N ASP A 239 -1.84 -6.09 -25.84
CA ASP A 239 -1.34 -4.90 -26.54
C ASP A 239 0.19 -4.86 -26.51
N LEU A 240 0.79 -5.24 -25.38
CA LEU A 240 2.25 -5.41 -25.26
C LEU A 240 2.77 -6.53 -26.17
N PHE A 241 2.02 -7.61 -26.33
CA PHE A 241 2.34 -8.69 -27.28
C PHE A 241 2.25 -8.23 -28.73
N ARG A 242 1.23 -7.44 -29.08
CA ARG A 242 1.05 -6.89 -30.44
C ARG A 242 2.15 -5.91 -30.81
N GLU A 243 2.53 -5.01 -29.90
CA GLU A 243 3.66 -4.08 -30.09
C GLU A 243 4.98 -4.85 -30.26
N ARG A 244 5.27 -5.88 -29.46
CA ARG A 244 6.45 -6.74 -29.63
C ARG A 244 6.46 -7.47 -30.98
N GLN A 245 5.32 -7.98 -31.45
CA GLN A 245 5.26 -8.61 -32.75
C GLN A 245 5.45 -7.62 -33.92
N GLN A 246 5.00 -6.36 -33.77
CA GLN A 246 5.24 -5.33 -34.78
C GLN A 246 6.71 -4.88 -34.79
N THR A 247 7.39 -4.85 -33.64
CA THR A 247 8.82 -4.50 -33.53
C THR A 247 9.73 -5.63 -34.03
N ILE A 248 9.28 -6.90 -33.99
CA ILE A 248 10.02 -8.09 -34.45
C ILE A 248 9.80 -8.37 -35.93
N ARG A 249 8.85 -7.70 -36.63
CA ARG A 249 8.74 -7.84 -38.07
C ARG A 249 10.01 -7.29 -38.72
N PRO A 250 10.84 -8.14 -39.37
CA PRO A 250 12.01 -7.67 -40.07
C PRO A 250 11.60 -6.62 -41.09
N SER A 251 12.34 -5.53 -41.17
CA SER A 251 12.08 -4.50 -42.19
C SER A 251 12.07 -5.18 -43.57
N ARG A 252 11.23 -4.69 -44.48
CA ARG A 252 11.15 -5.22 -45.87
C ARG A 252 12.52 -5.37 -46.52
N ALA A 253 13.50 -4.56 -46.13
CA ALA A 253 14.89 -4.65 -46.61
C ALA A 253 15.60 -5.94 -46.16
N ILE A 254 15.33 -6.45 -44.94
CA ILE A 254 15.90 -7.71 -44.44
C ILE A 254 15.24 -8.90 -45.09
N GLU A 255 13.91 -8.88 -45.34
CA GLU A 255 13.21 -9.93 -46.08
C GLU A 255 13.71 -10.04 -47.55
N HIS A 256 13.96 -8.89 -48.21
CA HIS A 256 14.50 -8.86 -49.56
C HIS A 256 15.95 -9.38 -49.60
N SER A 257 16.79 -9.04 -48.61
CA SER A 257 18.16 -9.53 -48.49
C SER A 257 18.22 -11.05 -48.22
N LEU A 258 17.31 -11.58 -47.37
CA LEU A 258 17.19 -13.03 -47.13
C LEU A 258 16.72 -13.80 -48.34
N LYS A 259 15.74 -13.28 -49.11
CA LYS A 259 15.31 -13.88 -50.39
C LYS A 259 16.45 -13.94 -51.42
N GLN A 260 17.19 -12.84 -51.60
CA GLN A 260 18.33 -12.82 -52.54
C GLN A 260 19.47 -13.77 -52.10
N SER A 261 19.65 -14.00 -50.82
CA SER A 261 20.66 -14.95 -50.32
C SER A 261 20.25 -16.42 -50.53
N LEU A 262 18.96 -16.71 -50.53
CA LEU A 262 18.42 -18.06 -50.77
C LEU A 262 18.32 -18.44 -52.27
N GLU A 263 18.30 -17.44 -53.15
CA GLU A 263 18.23 -17.66 -54.63
C GLU A 263 19.60 -17.84 -55.28
N LYS A 264 20.71 -17.73 -54.56
CA LYS A 264 22.03 -18.01 -55.12
C LYS A 264 22.28 -19.51 -55.21
N PRO A 265 22.52 -20.08 -56.44
CA PRO A 265 22.76 -21.50 -56.59
C PRO A 265 24.07 -21.91 -55.90
N ILE A 266 24.01 -22.97 -55.11
CA ILE A 266 25.16 -23.61 -54.47
C ILE A 266 25.99 -24.24 -55.55
N LYS A 267 27.11 -23.60 -55.94
CA LYS A 267 28.14 -24.27 -56.79
C LYS A 267 28.76 -25.40 -56.02
N ARG A 268 28.37 -26.63 -56.33
CA ARG A 268 29.14 -27.83 -55.90
C ARG A 268 30.39 -27.90 -56.74
N SER A 269 31.56 -27.65 -56.15
CA SER A 269 32.82 -28.04 -56.73
C SER A 269 33.09 -29.49 -56.33
N VAL A 270 32.92 -30.39 -57.31
CA VAL A 270 33.43 -31.77 -57.19
C VAL A 270 34.91 -31.72 -57.61
N GLY A 271 35.81 -31.77 -56.67
CA GLY A 271 37.23 -31.98 -56.91
C GLY A 271 37.53 -33.49 -56.87
N LEU A 272 37.61 -34.09 -58.02
CA LEU A 272 38.31 -35.38 -58.18
C LEU A 272 39.81 -35.07 -58.27
N SER A 273 40.61 -35.67 -57.40
CA SER A 273 42.05 -35.84 -57.59
C SER A 273 42.41 -37.30 -57.49
N LEU A 274 43.05 -37.76 -58.48
CA LEU A 274 43.78 -39.05 -58.62
C LEU A 274 44.86 -39.20 -57.55
#